data_4c5477786dbb33ff8567604c8650e3af
#
_entry.id   4c5477786dbb33ff8567604c8650e3af
#
_cell.length_a   1.000
_cell.length_b   1.000
_cell.length_c   1.000
_cell.angle_alpha   90.00
_cell.angle_beta   90.00
_cell.angle_gamma   90.00
#
_symmetry.space_group_name_H-M   'P 1'
#
loop_
_entity.id
_entity.type
_entity.pdbx_description
1 polymer ?
#
loop_
_entity_poly.entity_id
_entity_poly.type
_entity_poly.pdbx_seq_one_letter_code
_entity_poly.pdbx_strand_id
1 'polypeptide(L)'
;MRPTGLHLWLIAAIAAVALLLPNLGVWNFVIGTWIAVALVDAVLAYNQSAIEVSRTVSPNLSVNRETTVAIEVRNPESRTLRLFLQDETPRFTTARGAQRRLELAAGTQALVEYQLQATRRGDGDFGDVSLLIESPFRLWELRRRKKSENPIRVFPDFAAISQYLELVSDQKSQRLGLKVRPRRGDGLEFHQLHEYHPNEGIRSIDWKATARRRSLISRQYTVERDQRVVFLLDSGSRMRAKDGALSHFDHALNAMLLLSHVALRQGDTVTLKTFGPTNVWLPELRGVGAINQLLNAVYRIQTGLQTADFVGAAEELMQQQRKRSLIVLMTNLREEDSDLEPALNLLRRRHVVLLASLRESAVDQALATPVRSFDQALSVAGASRYLAQRKQAQAGFSKNAHVLIDCVPNQLPIKPVSYTHLTLPTILLV
;
A
#
# COMPACT_ATOMS: atom_id res chain seq x y z
N MET A 1 -34.61 -4.84 -22.92
CA MET A 1 -34.52 -6.07 -23.72
C MET A 1 -33.81 -5.75 -25.02
N ARG A 2 -33.01 -6.66 -25.53
CA ARG A 2 -32.40 -6.59 -26.86
C ARG A 2 -32.55 -7.94 -27.56
N PRO A 3 -32.68 -7.97 -28.90
CA PRO A 3 -32.71 -9.23 -29.63
C PRO A 3 -31.37 -9.94 -29.54
N THR A 4 -31.38 -11.24 -29.43
CA THR A 4 -30.18 -12.08 -29.51
C THR A 4 -29.67 -12.20 -30.94
N GLY A 5 -28.41 -12.63 -31.12
CA GLY A 5 -27.88 -12.96 -32.44
C GLY A 5 -28.71 -14.04 -33.16
N LEU A 6 -29.23 -15.03 -32.43
CA LEU A 6 -30.10 -16.07 -32.96
C LEU A 6 -31.38 -15.47 -33.54
N HIS A 7 -32.02 -14.55 -32.83
CA HIS A 7 -33.24 -13.87 -33.27
C HIS A 7 -32.98 -13.12 -34.59
N LEU A 8 -31.90 -12.36 -34.69
CA LEU A 8 -31.54 -11.64 -35.91
C LEU A 8 -31.26 -12.57 -37.08
N TRP A 9 -30.54 -13.68 -36.83
CA TRP A 9 -30.30 -14.69 -37.84
C TRP A 9 -31.59 -15.35 -38.35
N LEU A 10 -32.52 -15.66 -37.47
CA LEU A 10 -33.82 -16.26 -37.84
C LEU A 10 -34.68 -15.27 -38.66
N ILE A 11 -34.69 -13.99 -38.29
CA ILE A 11 -35.38 -12.95 -39.10
C ILE A 11 -34.74 -12.86 -40.49
N ALA A 12 -33.40 -12.83 -40.57
CA ALA A 12 -32.68 -12.76 -41.84
C ALA A 12 -32.98 -14.01 -42.72
N ALA A 13 -33.01 -15.20 -42.13
CA ALA A 13 -33.35 -16.44 -42.81
C ALA A 13 -34.78 -16.44 -43.34
N ILE A 14 -35.76 -16.03 -42.52
CA ILE A 14 -37.17 -15.89 -42.93
C ILE A 14 -37.27 -14.91 -44.10
N ALA A 15 -36.61 -13.76 -44.03
CA ALA A 15 -36.62 -12.76 -45.10
C ALA A 15 -35.98 -13.27 -46.40
N ALA A 16 -34.87 -14.00 -46.32
CA ALA A 16 -34.21 -14.58 -47.50
C ALA A 16 -35.06 -15.62 -48.21
N VAL A 17 -35.75 -16.49 -47.45
CA VAL A 17 -36.64 -17.50 -48.01
C VAL A 17 -37.92 -16.86 -48.59
N ALA A 18 -38.42 -15.77 -47.98
CA ALA A 18 -39.57 -15.02 -48.51
C ALA A 18 -39.32 -14.40 -49.89
N LEU A 19 -38.04 -13.98 -50.13
CA LEU A 19 -37.64 -13.46 -51.45
C LEU A 19 -37.63 -14.55 -52.56
N LEU A 20 -37.40 -15.80 -52.18
CA LEU A 20 -37.30 -16.92 -53.13
C LEU A 20 -38.63 -17.54 -53.44
N LEU A 21 -39.64 -17.46 -52.55
CA LEU A 21 -40.96 -18.08 -52.66
C LEU A 21 -42.06 -17.05 -52.44
N PRO A 22 -42.48 -16.28 -53.45
CA PRO A 22 -43.40 -15.17 -53.30
C PRO A 22 -44.86 -15.60 -53.15
N ASN A 23 -45.22 -16.22 -51.99
CA ASN A 23 -46.62 -16.54 -51.66
C ASN A 23 -47.05 -15.71 -50.44
N LEU A 24 -47.70 -14.56 -50.66
CA LEU A 24 -48.10 -13.59 -49.67
C LEU A 24 -48.92 -14.16 -48.51
N GLY A 25 -49.79 -15.11 -48.76
CA GLY A 25 -50.66 -15.71 -47.73
C GLY A 25 -49.86 -16.56 -46.73
N VAL A 26 -48.96 -17.38 -47.23
CA VAL A 26 -48.06 -18.21 -46.36
C VAL A 26 -47.15 -17.37 -45.54
N TRP A 27 -46.54 -16.30 -46.10
CA TRP A 27 -45.63 -15.46 -45.41
C TRP A 27 -46.30 -14.63 -44.32
N ASN A 28 -47.50 -14.12 -44.52
CA ASN A 28 -48.25 -13.43 -43.46
C ASN A 28 -48.50 -14.35 -42.27
N PHE A 29 -48.80 -15.63 -42.50
CA PHE A 29 -48.99 -16.62 -41.45
C PHE A 29 -47.65 -16.90 -40.71
N VAL A 30 -46.55 -17.11 -41.43
CA VAL A 30 -45.23 -17.39 -40.86
C VAL A 30 -44.73 -16.19 -40.03
N ILE A 31 -44.82 -14.98 -40.54
CA ILE A 31 -44.43 -13.77 -39.85
C ILE A 31 -45.31 -13.53 -38.61
N GLY A 32 -46.63 -13.70 -38.75
CA GLY A 32 -47.58 -13.57 -37.64
C GLY A 32 -47.27 -14.55 -36.50
N THR A 33 -47.01 -15.82 -36.85
CA THR A 33 -46.62 -16.86 -35.89
C THR A 33 -45.28 -16.51 -35.22
N TRP A 34 -44.29 -16.06 -36.00
CA TRP A 34 -42.99 -15.65 -35.45
C TRP A 34 -43.12 -14.49 -34.46
N ILE A 35 -43.90 -13.46 -34.79
CA ILE A 35 -44.18 -12.33 -33.91
C ILE A 35 -44.85 -12.80 -32.62
N ALA A 36 -45.83 -13.69 -32.71
CA ALA A 36 -46.52 -14.25 -31.56
C ALA A 36 -45.56 -15.02 -30.63
N VAL A 37 -44.69 -15.88 -31.20
CA VAL A 37 -43.67 -16.61 -30.43
C VAL A 37 -42.68 -15.64 -29.79
N ALA A 38 -42.19 -14.64 -30.53
CA ALA A 38 -41.26 -13.65 -29.99
C ALA A 38 -41.89 -12.81 -28.86
N LEU A 39 -43.16 -12.49 -28.97
CA LEU A 39 -43.91 -11.77 -27.94
C LEU A 39 -44.14 -12.63 -26.70
N VAL A 40 -44.51 -13.89 -26.85
CA VAL A 40 -44.63 -14.84 -25.75
C VAL A 40 -43.29 -15.00 -25.02
N ASP A 41 -42.19 -15.17 -25.76
CA ASP A 41 -40.84 -15.28 -25.18
C ASP A 41 -40.44 -13.99 -24.44
N ALA A 42 -40.77 -12.81 -24.95
CA ALA A 42 -40.55 -11.54 -24.30
C ALA A 42 -41.33 -11.40 -22.97
N VAL A 43 -42.59 -11.82 -22.96
CA VAL A 43 -43.43 -11.81 -21.75
C VAL A 43 -42.89 -12.77 -20.71
N LEU A 44 -42.52 -14.01 -21.12
CA LEU A 44 -41.91 -14.98 -20.23
C LEU A 44 -40.58 -14.49 -19.67
N ALA A 45 -39.78 -13.79 -20.46
CA ALA A 45 -38.51 -13.19 -19.99
C ALA A 45 -38.78 -12.02 -19.03
N TYR A 46 -39.80 -11.21 -19.27
CA TYR A 46 -40.14 -10.07 -18.42
C TYR A 46 -40.67 -10.51 -17.05
N ASN A 47 -41.49 -11.54 -17.00
CA ASN A 47 -42.08 -12.08 -15.78
C ASN A 47 -41.13 -12.97 -14.97
N GLN A 48 -39.84 -13.01 -15.32
CA GLN A 48 -38.86 -13.77 -14.54
C GLN A 48 -38.73 -13.23 -13.11
N SER A 49 -38.69 -14.15 -12.16
CA SER A 49 -38.46 -13.86 -10.75
C SER A 49 -37.12 -13.16 -10.55
N ALA A 50 -37.02 -12.39 -9.48
CA ALA A 50 -35.79 -11.67 -9.20
C ALA A 50 -34.68 -12.66 -8.81
N ILE A 51 -33.66 -12.82 -9.68
CA ILE A 51 -32.43 -13.54 -9.33
C ILE A 51 -31.80 -12.87 -8.12
N GLU A 52 -31.43 -13.66 -7.13
CA GLU A 52 -30.72 -13.19 -5.95
C GLU A 52 -29.22 -13.17 -6.23
N VAL A 53 -28.58 -12.05 -5.93
CA VAL A 53 -27.12 -11.89 -6.08
C VAL A 53 -26.57 -11.28 -4.82
N SER A 54 -25.57 -11.91 -4.27
CA SER A 54 -24.79 -11.39 -3.14
C SER A 54 -23.30 -11.35 -3.47
N ARG A 55 -22.61 -10.28 -3.08
CA ARG A 55 -21.17 -10.14 -3.24
C ARG A 55 -20.50 -10.16 -1.89
N THR A 56 -19.50 -11.00 -1.75
CA THR A 56 -18.65 -11.10 -0.56
C THR A 56 -17.24 -10.69 -0.92
N VAL A 57 -16.75 -9.62 -0.28
CA VAL A 57 -15.40 -9.11 -0.44
C VAL A 57 -14.90 -8.58 0.90
N SER A 58 -13.60 -8.69 1.15
CA SER A 58 -13.00 -8.05 2.33
C SER A 58 -13.13 -6.53 2.22
N PRO A 59 -13.64 -5.83 3.23
CA PRO A 59 -13.74 -4.38 3.21
C PRO A 59 -12.36 -3.68 3.25
N ASN A 60 -11.32 -4.38 3.69
CA ASN A 60 -9.96 -3.87 3.79
C ASN A 60 -9.04 -4.65 2.85
N LEU A 61 -8.52 -3.97 1.85
CA LEU A 61 -7.59 -4.53 0.87
C LEU A 61 -6.20 -3.94 1.04
N SER A 62 -5.19 -4.64 0.55
CA SER A 62 -3.83 -4.11 0.44
C SER A 62 -3.52 -3.75 -1.01
N VAL A 63 -2.81 -2.63 -1.22
CA VAL A 63 -2.38 -2.23 -2.56
C VAL A 63 -1.45 -3.30 -3.16
N ASN A 64 -1.59 -3.52 -4.47
CA ASN A 64 -0.80 -4.46 -5.26
C ASN A 64 -0.88 -5.94 -4.81
N ARG A 65 -1.88 -6.31 -4.02
CA ARG A 65 -2.14 -7.67 -3.57
C ARG A 65 -3.40 -8.22 -4.19
N GLU A 66 -3.37 -9.45 -4.64
CA GLU A 66 -4.54 -10.16 -5.15
C GLU A 66 -5.47 -10.54 -3.99
N THR A 67 -6.75 -10.27 -4.16
CA THR A 67 -7.81 -10.60 -3.20
C THR A 67 -8.95 -11.26 -3.95
N THR A 68 -9.47 -12.35 -3.40
CA THR A 68 -10.61 -13.08 -3.99
C THR A 68 -11.91 -12.34 -3.68
N VAL A 69 -12.70 -12.11 -4.71
CA VAL A 69 -14.08 -11.63 -4.63
C VAL A 69 -14.99 -12.78 -4.99
N ALA A 70 -15.99 -13.05 -4.18
CA ALA A 70 -16.97 -14.10 -4.39
C ALA A 70 -18.33 -13.48 -4.67
N ILE A 71 -18.99 -13.92 -5.75
CA ILE A 71 -20.37 -13.55 -6.11
C ILE A 71 -21.19 -14.82 -6.09
N GLU A 72 -22.16 -14.86 -5.22
CA GLU A 72 -23.16 -15.91 -5.18
C GLU A 72 -24.39 -15.49 -5.99
N VAL A 73 -24.79 -16.34 -6.92
CA VAL A 73 -25.96 -16.14 -7.78
C VAL A 73 -26.91 -17.30 -7.58
N ARG A 74 -28.14 -17.01 -7.13
CA ARG A 74 -29.17 -18.00 -6.88
C ARG A 74 -30.29 -17.88 -7.91
N ASN A 75 -30.64 -19.00 -8.50
CA ASN A 75 -31.79 -19.13 -9.41
C ASN A 75 -33.04 -19.59 -8.61
N PRO A 76 -33.99 -18.72 -8.29
CA PRO A 76 -35.20 -19.12 -7.58
C PRO A 76 -36.27 -19.74 -8.49
N GLU A 77 -36.03 -19.78 -9.80
CA GLU A 77 -36.98 -20.26 -10.78
C GLU A 77 -37.00 -21.78 -10.90
N SER A 78 -38.12 -22.33 -11.41
CA SER A 78 -38.31 -23.76 -11.70
C SER A 78 -37.67 -24.22 -13.02
N ARG A 79 -36.95 -23.34 -13.71
CA ARG A 79 -36.29 -23.62 -15.01
C ARG A 79 -34.82 -23.25 -14.98
N THR A 80 -34.06 -23.85 -15.89
CA THR A 80 -32.65 -23.49 -16.10
C THR A 80 -32.53 -22.09 -16.69
N LEU A 81 -31.66 -21.26 -16.08
CA LEU A 81 -31.34 -19.92 -16.55
C LEU A 81 -29.93 -19.88 -17.16
N ARG A 82 -29.82 -19.25 -18.33
CA ARG A 82 -28.55 -18.88 -18.93
C ARG A 82 -28.35 -17.41 -18.78
N LEU A 83 -27.22 -17.04 -18.17
CA LEU A 83 -26.91 -15.64 -17.91
C LEU A 83 -25.43 -15.35 -18.12
N PHE A 84 -25.16 -14.10 -18.47
CA PHE A 84 -23.82 -13.54 -18.46
C PHE A 84 -23.73 -12.54 -17.31
N LEU A 85 -22.83 -12.83 -16.38
CA LEU A 85 -22.52 -11.99 -15.21
C LEU A 85 -21.37 -11.07 -15.54
N GLN A 86 -21.50 -9.81 -15.18
CA GLN A 86 -20.44 -8.80 -15.22
C GLN A 86 -20.47 -7.98 -13.93
N ASP A 87 -19.39 -8.01 -13.18
CA ASP A 87 -19.22 -7.20 -11.98
C ASP A 87 -18.53 -5.89 -12.31
N GLU A 88 -19.04 -4.79 -11.76
CA GLU A 88 -18.48 -3.46 -11.94
C GLU A 88 -17.52 -3.17 -10.76
N THR A 89 -16.22 -3.33 -11.04
CA THR A 89 -15.16 -3.15 -10.04
C THR A 89 -14.73 -1.68 -9.92
N PRO A 90 -14.16 -1.26 -8.79
CA PRO A 90 -13.65 0.11 -8.59
C PRO A 90 -12.60 0.50 -9.66
N ARG A 91 -12.59 1.76 -10.09
CA ARG A 91 -11.77 2.26 -11.21
C ARG A 91 -10.27 2.05 -11.08
N PHE A 92 -9.76 1.97 -9.87
CA PHE A 92 -8.33 1.78 -9.58
C PHE A 92 -7.99 0.34 -9.23
N THR A 93 -8.81 -0.60 -9.66
CA THR A 93 -8.57 -2.03 -9.51
C THR A 93 -8.49 -2.71 -10.86
N THR A 94 -7.74 -3.79 -10.93
CA THR A 94 -7.71 -4.72 -12.05
C THR A 94 -8.35 -6.03 -11.61
N ALA A 95 -9.29 -6.53 -12.40
CA ALA A 95 -10.01 -7.76 -12.09
C ALA A 95 -9.75 -8.81 -13.18
N ARG A 96 -9.48 -10.04 -12.77
CA ARG A 96 -9.35 -11.19 -13.69
C ARG A 96 -10.48 -12.16 -13.42
N GLY A 97 -11.40 -12.29 -14.38
CA GLY A 97 -12.54 -13.21 -14.28
C GLY A 97 -13.84 -12.59 -13.75
N ALA A 98 -13.92 -11.23 -13.67
CA ALA A 98 -15.13 -10.50 -13.27
C ALA A 98 -16.31 -10.63 -14.26
N GLN A 99 -16.09 -11.30 -15.39
CA GLN A 99 -17.09 -11.58 -16.40
C GLN A 99 -17.19 -13.09 -16.62
N ARG A 100 -18.40 -13.67 -16.52
CA ARG A 100 -18.58 -15.11 -16.67
C ARG A 100 -19.97 -15.47 -17.22
N ARG A 101 -20.02 -16.46 -18.11
CA ARG A 101 -21.27 -17.09 -18.51
C ARG A 101 -21.60 -18.23 -17.57
N LEU A 102 -22.85 -18.30 -17.14
CA LEU A 102 -23.36 -19.31 -16.21
C LEU A 102 -24.62 -19.95 -16.76
N GLU A 103 -24.74 -21.23 -16.48
CA GLU A 103 -25.97 -21.97 -16.68
C GLU A 103 -26.39 -22.54 -15.32
N LEU A 104 -27.52 -22.02 -14.80
CA LEU A 104 -28.01 -22.35 -13.46
C LEU A 104 -29.25 -23.20 -13.58
N ALA A 105 -29.20 -24.43 -13.10
CA ALA A 105 -30.38 -25.29 -13.03
C ALA A 105 -31.45 -24.69 -12.10
N ALA A 106 -32.67 -25.20 -12.20
CA ALA A 106 -33.79 -24.78 -11.36
C ALA A 106 -33.48 -24.91 -9.86
N GLY A 107 -33.71 -23.85 -9.09
CA GLY A 107 -33.50 -23.84 -7.64
C GLY A 107 -32.07 -23.94 -7.18
N THR A 108 -31.08 -23.87 -8.08
CA THR A 108 -29.64 -24.00 -7.71
C THR A 108 -28.96 -22.64 -7.52
N GLN A 109 -27.81 -22.68 -6.89
CA GLN A 109 -26.93 -21.52 -6.74
C GLN A 109 -25.54 -21.81 -7.32
N ALA A 110 -24.87 -20.76 -7.83
CA ALA A 110 -23.49 -20.85 -8.26
C ALA A 110 -22.64 -19.80 -7.56
N LEU A 111 -21.42 -20.18 -7.19
CA LEU A 111 -20.41 -19.31 -6.66
C LEU A 111 -19.42 -18.95 -7.78
N VAL A 112 -19.28 -17.67 -8.06
CA VAL A 112 -18.31 -17.14 -9.02
C VAL A 112 -17.22 -16.41 -8.27
N GLU A 113 -16.01 -16.95 -8.32
CA GLU A 113 -14.85 -16.32 -7.72
C GLU A 113 -13.96 -15.69 -8.79
N TYR A 114 -13.43 -14.52 -8.50
CA TYR A 114 -12.45 -13.85 -9.34
C TYR A 114 -11.42 -13.11 -8.52
N GLN A 115 -10.25 -12.82 -9.13
CA GLN A 115 -9.16 -12.11 -8.46
C GLN A 115 -9.24 -10.62 -8.76
N LEU A 116 -9.14 -9.83 -7.70
CA LEU A 116 -9.11 -8.38 -7.71
C LEU A 116 -7.78 -7.88 -7.16
N GLN A 117 -7.13 -6.95 -7.86
CA GLN A 117 -5.91 -6.30 -7.40
C GLN A 117 -6.07 -4.79 -7.46
N ALA A 118 -5.89 -4.12 -6.34
CA ALA A 118 -5.92 -2.67 -6.27
C ALA A 118 -4.56 -2.07 -6.65
N THR A 119 -4.56 -1.10 -7.56
CA THR A 119 -3.35 -0.44 -8.07
C THR A 119 -3.00 0.85 -7.33
N ARG A 120 -3.90 1.34 -6.48
CA ARG A 120 -3.75 2.58 -5.70
C ARG A 120 -4.46 2.46 -4.36
N ARG A 121 -3.95 3.15 -3.35
CA ARG A 121 -4.55 3.28 -2.02
C ARG A 121 -5.74 4.25 -2.02
N GLY A 122 -6.58 4.14 -1.02
CA GLY A 122 -7.72 5.01 -0.77
C GLY A 122 -9.04 4.27 -0.67
N ASP A 123 -10.13 5.03 -0.68
CA ASP A 123 -11.49 4.50 -0.66
C ASP A 123 -11.94 4.15 -2.08
N GLY A 124 -12.74 3.11 -2.20
CA GLY A 124 -13.37 2.69 -3.43
C GLY A 124 -14.71 2.03 -3.18
N ASP A 125 -15.57 2.10 -4.18
CA ASP A 125 -16.86 1.46 -4.14
C ASP A 125 -17.02 0.55 -5.36
N PHE A 126 -17.56 -0.63 -5.11
CA PHE A 126 -18.02 -1.48 -6.19
C PHE A 126 -19.30 -0.90 -6.80
N GLY A 127 -19.42 -1.01 -8.10
CA GLY A 127 -20.66 -0.72 -8.79
C GLY A 127 -21.66 -1.88 -8.73
N ASP A 128 -22.65 -1.83 -9.62
CA ASP A 128 -23.70 -2.82 -9.72
C ASP A 128 -23.19 -4.14 -10.31
N VAL A 129 -23.81 -5.25 -9.93
CA VAL A 129 -23.66 -6.51 -10.65
C VAL A 129 -24.67 -6.51 -11.81
N SER A 130 -24.14 -6.51 -13.03
CA SER A 130 -24.92 -6.57 -14.26
C SER A 130 -25.12 -8.02 -14.71
N LEU A 131 -26.36 -8.42 -14.92
CA LEU A 131 -26.77 -9.72 -15.44
C LEU A 131 -27.43 -9.55 -16.82
N LEU A 132 -26.96 -10.28 -17.82
CA LEU A 132 -27.65 -10.46 -19.09
C LEU A 132 -28.24 -11.85 -19.10
N ILE A 133 -29.56 -11.94 -19.05
CA ILE A 133 -30.31 -13.18 -18.92
C ILE A 133 -30.97 -13.50 -20.26
N GLU A 134 -30.69 -14.70 -20.79
CA GLU A 134 -31.34 -15.18 -22.02
C GLU A 134 -32.79 -15.57 -21.73
N SER A 135 -33.71 -15.23 -22.64
CA SER A 135 -35.09 -15.68 -22.60
C SER A 135 -35.19 -17.20 -22.83
N PRO A 136 -36.34 -17.85 -22.50
CA PRO A 136 -36.51 -19.29 -22.64
C PRO A 136 -36.24 -19.83 -24.05
N PHE A 137 -36.71 -19.12 -25.07
CA PHE A 137 -36.50 -19.49 -26.49
C PHE A 137 -35.24 -18.84 -27.08
N ARG A 138 -34.44 -18.13 -26.25
CA ARG A 138 -33.20 -17.42 -26.63
C ARG A 138 -33.41 -16.35 -27.72
N LEU A 139 -34.59 -15.79 -27.83
CA LEU A 139 -34.86 -14.71 -28.78
C LEU A 139 -34.47 -13.37 -28.22
N TRP A 140 -34.55 -13.20 -26.89
CA TRP A 140 -34.30 -11.95 -26.20
C TRP A 140 -33.25 -12.10 -25.12
N GLU A 141 -32.50 -11.02 -24.88
CA GLU A 141 -31.64 -10.82 -23.68
C GLU A 141 -32.22 -9.72 -22.82
N LEU A 142 -32.40 -10.02 -21.56
CA LEU A 142 -32.85 -9.09 -20.53
C LEU A 142 -31.67 -8.64 -19.66
N ARG A 143 -31.42 -7.33 -19.66
CA ARG A 143 -30.40 -6.77 -18.75
C ARG A 143 -31.03 -6.45 -17.41
N ARG A 144 -30.49 -7.02 -16.34
CA ARG A 144 -30.82 -6.71 -14.94
C ARG A 144 -29.58 -6.16 -14.25
N ARG A 145 -29.74 -5.08 -13.48
CA ARG A 145 -28.71 -4.55 -12.61
C ARG A 145 -29.13 -4.78 -11.18
N LYS A 146 -28.24 -5.38 -10.40
CA LYS A 146 -28.42 -5.60 -8.96
C LYS A 146 -27.49 -4.67 -8.21
N LYS A 147 -28.09 -3.73 -7.47
CA LYS A 147 -27.37 -2.81 -6.63
C LYS A 147 -26.72 -3.60 -5.49
N SER A 148 -25.40 -3.46 -5.35
CA SER A 148 -24.64 -4.11 -4.30
C SER A 148 -23.53 -3.15 -3.86
N GLU A 149 -23.83 -2.36 -2.85
CA GLU A 149 -22.87 -1.39 -2.30
C GLU A 149 -21.90 -2.12 -1.38
N ASN A 150 -20.64 -2.21 -1.81
CA ASN A 150 -19.57 -2.78 -1.01
C ASN A 150 -18.42 -1.76 -0.97
N PRO A 151 -18.41 -0.86 0.01
CA PRO A 151 -17.30 0.07 0.19
C PRO A 151 -16.05 -0.71 0.60
N ILE A 152 -14.93 -0.36 -0.03
CA ILE A 152 -13.62 -0.92 0.28
C ILE A 152 -12.62 0.17 0.65
N ARG A 153 -11.67 -0.20 1.47
CA ARG A 153 -10.52 0.63 1.82
C ARG A 153 -9.24 -0.09 1.42
N VAL A 154 -8.42 0.58 0.62
CA VAL A 154 -7.15 0.02 0.18
C VAL A 154 -6.01 0.67 0.97
N PHE A 155 -5.34 -0.15 1.75
CA PHE A 155 -4.23 0.23 2.63
C PHE A 155 -2.87 0.00 1.95
N PRO A 156 -1.78 0.61 2.45
CA PRO A 156 -0.41 0.21 2.13
C PRO A 156 -0.21 -1.30 2.40
N ASP A 157 0.72 -1.95 1.69
CA ASP A 157 0.98 -3.38 1.89
C ASP A 157 1.80 -3.62 3.16
N PHE A 158 1.13 -3.59 4.29
CA PHE A 158 1.73 -3.85 5.60
C PHE A 158 1.99 -5.36 5.84
N ALA A 159 1.23 -6.24 5.19
CA ALA A 159 1.38 -7.68 5.43
C ALA A 159 2.71 -8.23 4.89
N ALA A 160 3.20 -7.74 3.75
CA ALA A 160 4.53 -8.07 3.24
C ALA A 160 5.64 -7.64 4.22
N ILE A 161 5.41 -6.55 4.94
CA ILE A 161 6.32 -5.97 5.92
C ILE A 161 6.41 -6.82 7.19
N SER A 162 5.28 -7.33 7.69
CA SER A 162 5.26 -8.19 8.89
C SER A 162 5.95 -9.54 8.65
N GLN A 163 5.75 -10.15 7.48
CA GLN A 163 6.47 -11.37 7.08
C GLN A 163 7.98 -11.15 7.01
N TYR A 164 8.40 -9.97 6.54
CA TYR A 164 9.82 -9.61 6.50
C TYR A 164 10.43 -9.47 7.90
N LEU A 165 9.68 -8.95 8.86
CA LEU A 165 10.11 -8.84 10.26
C LEU A 165 10.30 -10.20 10.93
N GLU A 166 9.42 -11.15 10.65
CA GLU A 166 9.56 -12.53 11.15
C GLU A 166 10.84 -13.17 10.62
N LEU A 167 11.10 -13.07 9.30
CA LEU A 167 12.32 -13.59 8.68
C LEU A 167 13.61 -12.97 9.24
N VAL A 168 13.61 -11.64 9.47
CA VAL A 168 14.78 -10.94 10.03
C VAL A 168 14.97 -11.27 11.51
N SER A 169 13.88 -11.46 12.25
CA SER A 169 13.91 -11.87 13.66
C SER A 169 14.48 -13.29 13.79
N ASP A 170 14.03 -14.22 12.97
CA ASP A 170 14.48 -15.61 12.99
C ASP A 170 15.95 -15.76 12.55
N GLN A 171 16.37 -15.05 11.50
CA GLN A 171 17.77 -15.08 11.07
C GLN A 171 18.74 -14.50 12.11
N LYS A 172 18.32 -13.45 12.84
CA LYS A 172 19.13 -12.90 13.95
C LYS A 172 19.17 -13.84 15.14
N SER A 173 18.07 -14.51 15.46
CA SER A 173 17.99 -15.48 16.55
C SER A 173 18.83 -16.74 16.25
N GLN A 174 18.84 -17.20 15.00
CA GLN A 174 19.63 -18.37 14.60
C GLN A 174 21.12 -18.10 14.41
N ARG A 175 21.51 -16.91 13.90
CA ARG A 175 22.94 -16.58 13.68
C ARG A 175 23.69 -16.11 14.92
N LEU A 176 23.01 -15.59 15.94
CA LEU A 176 23.65 -14.97 17.08
C LEU A 176 23.61 -15.80 18.36
N GLY A 177 22.78 -16.88 18.45
CA GLY A 177 22.68 -17.65 19.70
C GLY A 177 22.45 -16.78 20.95
N LEU A 178 22.15 -15.50 20.73
CA LEU A 178 22.10 -14.45 21.75
C LEU A 178 20.65 -14.34 22.21
N LYS A 179 20.34 -14.92 23.36
CA LYS A 179 19.26 -14.38 24.19
C LYS A 179 19.46 -12.87 24.25
N VAL A 180 18.44 -12.10 23.87
CA VAL A 180 18.40 -10.65 24.08
C VAL A 180 18.48 -10.43 25.60
N ARG A 181 19.70 -10.42 26.12
CA ARG A 181 19.93 -9.90 27.46
C ARG A 181 19.78 -8.37 27.34
N PRO A 182 19.04 -7.73 28.22
CA PRO A 182 19.08 -6.27 28.32
C PRO A 182 20.56 -5.89 28.43
N ARG A 183 21.07 -5.13 27.45
CA ARG A 183 22.44 -4.64 27.51
C ARG A 183 22.56 -3.80 28.78
N ARG A 184 23.29 -4.31 29.77
CA ARG A 184 23.88 -3.52 30.81
C ARG A 184 24.81 -2.56 30.08
N GLY A 185 24.56 -1.28 30.11
CA GLY A 185 25.36 -0.31 29.38
C GLY A 185 25.06 1.10 29.84
N ASP A 186 25.88 2.01 29.43
CA ASP A 186 25.98 3.43 29.79
C ASP A 186 24.69 4.26 29.48
N GLY A 187 23.54 3.84 29.97
CA GLY A 187 22.31 4.64 29.95
C GLY A 187 22.36 5.76 30.97
N LEU A 188 21.59 6.83 30.74
CA LEU A 188 21.49 7.97 31.65
C LEU A 188 20.45 7.79 32.77
N GLU A 189 19.57 6.79 32.64
CA GLU A 189 18.47 6.55 33.59
C GLU A 189 18.93 5.59 34.68
N PHE A 190 18.97 6.09 35.92
CA PHE A 190 19.32 5.29 37.10
C PHE A 190 18.31 4.16 37.30
N HIS A 191 18.81 2.92 37.32
CA HIS A 191 17.95 1.75 37.56
C HIS A 191 18.01 1.27 39.01
N GLN A 192 19.20 0.89 39.46
CA GLN A 192 19.38 0.39 40.83
C GLN A 192 20.84 0.49 41.29
N LEU A 193 21.02 0.38 42.59
CA LEU A 193 22.34 0.17 43.21
C LEU A 193 22.55 -1.33 43.43
N HIS A 194 23.71 -1.86 43.04
CA HIS A 194 24.10 -3.23 43.29
C HIS A 194 25.54 -3.32 43.73
N GLU A 195 25.98 -4.45 44.25
CA GLU A 195 27.38 -4.66 44.62
C GLU A 195 28.26 -4.61 43.36
N TYR A 196 29.39 -3.87 43.49
CA TYR A 196 30.35 -3.71 42.40
C TYR A 196 30.99 -5.03 42.03
N HIS A 197 31.02 -5.34 40.73
CA HIS A 197 31.73 -6.49 40.17
C HIS A 197 33.00 -6.03 39.43
N PRO A 198 34.14 -6.79 39.55
CA PRO A 198 35.41 -6.39 38.92
C PRO A 198 35.39 -6.15 37.41
N ASN A 199 34.36 -6.61 36.74
CA ASN A 199 34.15 -6.43 35.28
C ASN A 199 33.43 -5.12 34.94
N GLU A 200 33.07 -4.29 35.91
CA GLU A 200 32.41 -3.01 35.74
C GLU A 200 33.45 -1.88 35.84
N GLY A 201 33.26 -0.82 35.05
CA GLY A 201 34.19 0.31 35.09
C GLY A 201 34.13 1.04 36.43
N ILE A 202 35.27 1.48 36.93
CA ILE A 202 35.41 2.22 38.22
C ILE A 202 34.49 3.46 38.24
N ARG A 203 34.15 4.02 37.09
CA ARG A 203 33.26 5.18 36.96
C ARG A 203 31.80 4.87 37.37
N SER A 204 31.40 3.62 37.42
CA SER A 204 30.04 3.22 37.85
C SER A 204 29.90 3.19 39.39
N ILE A 205 30.97 3.31 40.16
CA ILE A 205 30.96 3.25 41.62
C ILE A 205 30.24 4.48 42.19
N ASP A 206 29.23 4.24 43.02
CA ASP A 206 28.62 5.28 43.85
C ASP A 206 29.35 5.40 45.21
N TRP A 207 30.27 6.31 45.27
CA TRP A 207 31.07 6.56 46.49
C TRP A 207 30.22 6.92 47.71
N LYS A 208 29.08 7.59 47.54
CA LYS A 208 28.16 7.96 48.62
C LYS A 208 27.44 6.73 49.16
N ALA A 209 26.96 5.84 48.31
CA ALA A 209 26.32 4.57 48.71
C ALA A 209 27.38 3.62 49.32
N THR A 210 28.57 3.53 48.74
CA THR A 210 29.71 2.75 49.23
C THR A 210 30.10 3.15 50.65
N ALA A 211 30.22 4.45 50.94
CA ALA A 211 30.53 4.94 52.29
C ALA A 211 29.47 4.59 53.33
N ARG A 212 28.19 4.53 52.94
CA ARG A 212 27.09 4.15 53.85
C ARG A 212 27.01 2.66 54.11
N ARG A 213 27.26 1.83 53.08
CA ARG A 213 27.11 0.36 53.19
C ARG A 213 28.41 -0.39 53.53
N ARG A 214 29.54 0.29 53.51
CA ARG A 214 30.88 -0.28 53.73
C ARG A 214 31.26 -1.41 52.79
N SER A 215 30.59 -1.49 51.63
CA SER A 215 30.86 -2.38 50.49
C SER A 215 30.84 -1.57 49.21
N LEU A 216 31.62 -1.94 48.20
CA LEU A 216 31.66 -1.23 46.92
C LEU A 216 30.32 -1.38 46.22
N ILE A 217 29.62 -0.28 45.99
CA ILE A 217 28.31 -0.22 45.35
C ILE A 217 28.45 0.47 44.00
N SER A 218 27.90 -0.17 42.99
CA SER A 218 27.81 0.32 41.61
C SER A 218 26.43 0.83 41.27
N ARG A 219 26.37 1.89 40.48
CA ARG A 219 25.11 2.36 39.84
C ARG A 219 24.87 1.60 38.56
N GLN A 220 23.76 0.94 38.48
CA GLN A 220 23.29 0.35 37.24
C GLN A 220 22.38 1.36 36.53
N TYR A 221 22.71 1.66 35.28
CA TYR A 221 21.89 2.49 34.41
C TYR A 221 21.19 1.59 33.36
N THR A 222 19.96 1.92 33.05
CA THR A 222 19.22 1.33 31.92
C THR A 222 19.33 2.23 30.71
N VAL A 223 19.36 1.61 29.54
CA VAL A 223 19.21 2.34 28.28
C VAL A 223 17.84 2.99 28.30
N GLU A 224 17.76 4.29 28.08
CA GLU A 224 16.50 5.02 27.98
C GLU A 224 15.54 4.27 27.03
N ARG A 225 14.44 3.79 27.59
CA ARG A 225 13.24 3.41 26.86
C ARG A 225 12.45 4.69 26.72
N ASP A 226 11.83 4.99 25.62
CA ASP A 226 11.02 6.17 25.28
C ASP A 226 11.73 7.12 24.29
N GLN A 227 12.43 6.56 23.32
CA GLN A 227 12.93 7.36 22.21
C GLN A 227 11.73 7.89 21.40
N ARG A 228 11.86 9.11 20.89
CA ARG A 228 10.86 9.72 20.03
C ARG A 228 11.33 9.68 18.60
N VAL A 229 10.58 9.01 17.76
CA VAL A 229 10.81 8.93 16.32
C VAL A 229 9.75 9.76 15.61
N VAL A 230 10.18 10.75 14.84
CA VAL A 230 9.30 11.60 14.05
C VAL A 230 9.56 11.32 12.57
N PHE A 231 8.55 10.82 11.88
CA PHE A 231 8.60 10.66 10.45
C PHE A 231 8.12 11.94 9.77
N LEU A 232 8.96 12.50 8.92
CA LEU A 232 8.67 13.67 8.09
C LEU A 232 8.63 13.21 6.62
N LEU A 233 7.42 13.06 6.06
CA LEU A 233 7.22 12.50 4.74
C LEU A 233 6.89 13.57 3.70
N ASP A 234 7.66 13.62 2.65
CA ASP A 234 7.40 14.44 1.48
C ASP A 234 6.23 13.86 0.66
N SER A 235 5.15 14.63 0.48
CA SER A 235 4.00 14.28 -0.35
C SER A 235 3.98 15.04 -1.70
N GLY A 236 5.06 15.72 -2.05
CA GLY A 236 5.19 16.53 -3.26
C GLY A 236 5.34 15.73 -4.55
N SER A 237 5.47 16.47 -5.64
CA SER A 237 5.48 15.93 -7.01
C SER A 237 6.60 14.90 -7.27
N ARG A 238 7.76 15.06 -6.64
CA ARG A 238 8.90 14.16 -6.78
C ARG A 238 8.65 12.73 -6.26
N MET A 239 7.78 12.61 -5.27
CA MET A 239 7.40 11.33 -4.67
C MET A 239 6.36 10.55 -5.48
N ARG A 240 5.88 11.12 -6.59
CA ARG A 240 4.99 10.45 -7.56
C ARG A 240 5.71 9.49 -8.51
N ALA A 241 7.03 9.61 -8.63
CA ALA A 241 7.82 8.70 -9.45
C ALA A 241 7.48 7.25 -9.07
N LYS A 242 7.27 6.40 -10.07
CA LYS A 242 6.94 4.98 -9.89
C LYS A 242 8.19 4.13 -9.99
N ASP A 243 8.28 3.15 -9.12
CA ASP A 243 9.24 2.08 -9.21
C ASP A 243 8.46 0.75 -9.15
N GLY A 244 8.38 0.07 -10.30
CA GLY A 244 7.43 -1.03 -10.47
C GLY A 244 5.97 -0.56 -10.43
N ALA A 245 5.16 -1.22 -9.63
CA ALA A 245 3.74 -0.91 -9.49
C ALA A 245 3.43 0.21 -8.47
N LEU A 246 4.38 0.54 -7.60
CA LEU A 246 4.22 1.47 -6.49
C LEU A 246 4.93 2.81 -6.77
N SER A 247 4.41 3.90 -6.20
CA SER A 247 5.09 5.18 -6.18
C SER A 247 6.20 5.22 -5.12
N HIS A 248 7.16 6.16 -5.24
CA HIS A 248 8.15 6.40 -4.19
C HIS A 248 7.48 6.72 -2.84
N PHE A 249 6.35 7.42 -2.88
CA PHE A 249 5.57 7.69 -1.69
C PHE A 249 5.02 6.42 -1.04
N ASP A 250 4.52 5.46 -1.84
CA ASP A 250 4.04 4.17 -1.33
C ASP A 250 5.17 3.37 -0.68
N HIS A 251 6.36 3.38 -1.29
CA HIS A 251 7.55 2.74 -0.72
C HIS A 251 7.99 3.42 0.58
N ALA A 252 7.96 4.76 0.63
CA ALA A 252 8.26 5.52 1.84
C ALA A 252 7.26 5.23 2.97
N LEU A 253 5.95 5.14 2.63
CA LEU A 253 4.92 4.74 3.59
C LEU A 253 5.15 3.33 4.13
N ASN A 254 5.46 2.37 3.26
CA ASN A 254 5.74 1.00 3.68
C ASN A 254 6.95 0.95 4.64
N ALA A 255 8.03 1.66 4.31
CA ALA A 255 9.21 1.76 5.17
C ALA A 255 8.90 2.44 6.51
N MET A 256 8.14 3.53 6.48
CA MET A 256 7.71 4.25 7.68
C MET A 256 6.85 3.36 8.59
N LEU A 257 5.90 2.61 8.02
CA LEU A 257 5.05 1.69 8.79
C LEU A 257 5.87 0.58 9.44
N LEU A 258 6.86 0.03 8.71
CA LEU A 258 7.78 -0.97 9.27
C LEU A 258 8.59 -0.42 10.44
N LEU A 259 9.24 0.73 10.23
CA LEU A 259 10.03 1.39 11.26
C LEU A 259 9.17 1.75 12.48
N SER A 260 7.95 2.25 12.24
CA SER A 260 6.99 2.56 13.30
C SER A 260 6.59 1.33 14.09
N HIS A 261 6.34 0.20 13.41
CA HIS A 261 6.01 -1.06 14.09
C HIS A 261 7.14 -1.52 15.00
N VAL A 262 8.38 -1.45 14.50
CA VAL A 262 9.57 -1.82 15.29
C VAL A 262 9.75 -0.89 16.49
N ALA A 263 9.65 0.43 16.29
CA ALA A 263 9.78 1.43 17.35
C ALA A 263 8.71 1.26 18.44
N LEU A 264 7.44 1.11 18.03
CA LEU A 264 6.32 0.91 18.96
C LEU A 264 6.44 -0.42 19.75
N ARG A 265 6.99 -1.48 19.14
CA ARG A 265 7.28 -2.73 19.87
C ARG A 265 8.38 -2.60 20.91
N GLN A 266 9.31 -1.65 20.72
CA GLN A 266 10.39 -1.37 21.67
C GLN A 266 9.96 -0.43 22.81
N GLY A 267 8.74 0.12 22.72
CA GLY A 267 8.20 1.08 23.68
C GLY A 267 8.46 2.53 23.28
N ASP A 268 9.02 2.77 22.09
CA ASP A 268 9.28 4.12 21.60
C ASP A 268 8.00 4.85 21.20
N THR A 269 8.08 6.16 21.11
CA THR A 269 6.98 7.03 20.67
C THR A 269 7.17 7.38 19.20
N VAL A 270 6.10 7.24 18.41
CA VAL A 270 6.08 7.56 16.99
C VAL A 270 5.18 8.76 16.71
N THR A 271 5.67 9.69 15.91
CA THR A 271 4.93 10.85 15.40
C THR A 271 5.04 10.87 13.89
N LEU A 272 3.97 11.24 13.20
CA LEU A 272 3.97 11.42 11.75
C LEU A 272 3.62 12.85 11.37
N LYS A 273 4.42 13.42 10.49
CA LYS A 273 4.10 14.65 9.74
C LYS A 273 4.31 14.41 8.26
N THR A 274 3.31 14.74 7.45
CA THR A 274 3.49 14.88 6.01
C THR A 274 3.57 16.36 5.66
N PHE A 275 4.25 16.70 4.58
CA PHE A 275 4.36 18.08 4.10
C PHE A 275 4.30 18.12 2.57
N GLY A 276 4.02 19.30 2.02
CA GLY A 276 3.71 19.50 0.63
C GLY A 276 2.19 19.61 0.42
N PRO A 277 1.63 19.06 -0.68
CA PRO A 277 0.20 19.18 -0.98
C PRO A 277 -0.73 18.60 0.10
N THR A 278 -0.28 17.57 0.82
CA THR A 278 -1.02 16.99 1.93
C THR A 278 -0.24 17.20 3.22
N ASN A 279 -0.80 17.98 4.14
CA ASN A 279 -0.21 18.26 5.44
C ASN A 279 -1.03 17.57 6.53
N VAL A 280 -0.53 16.44 7.04
CA VAL A 280 -1.14 15.66 8.12
C VAL A 280 -0.18 15.67 9.30
N TRP A 281 -0.72 15.97 10.47
CA TRP A 281 -0.02 15.84 11.74
C TRP A 281 -0.70 14.78 12.59
N LEU A 282 0.01 13.72 12.93
CA LEU A 282 -0.43 12.68 13.84
C LEU A 282 0.52 12.70 15.05
N PRO A 283 0.03 13.19 16.20
CA PRO A 283 0.87 13.37 17.39
C PRO A 283 1.29 12.03 17.99
N GLU A 284 2.09 12.11 19.04
CA GLU A 284 2.74 10.98 19.73
C GLU A 284 1.85 9.73 19.88
N LEU A 285 2.21 8.70 19.15
CA LEU A 285 1.61 7.37 19.19
C LEU A 285 2.45 6.44 20.07
N ARG A 286 1.79 5.63 20.92
CA ARG A 286 2.45 4.69 21.82
C ARG A 286 1.78 3.32 21.79
N GLY A 287 2.61 2.28 21.96
CA GLY A 287 2.15 0.90 22.02
C GLY A 287 1.78 0.30 20.67
N VAL A 288 1.84 -1.01 20.57
CA VAL A 288 1.70 -1.75 19.28
C VAL A 288 0.35 -1.52 18.61
N GLY A 289 -0.72 -1.30 19.38
CA GLY A 289 -2.06 -1.02 18.84
C GLY A 289 -2.15 0.29 18.04
N ALA A 290 -1.23 1.23 18.27
CA ALA A 290 -1.19 2.50 17.56
C ALA A 290 -0.86 2.37 16.06
N ILE A 291 -0.35 1.22 15.61
CA ILE A 291 -0.10 0.95 14.19
C ILE A 291 -1.39 1.05 13.36
N ASN A 292 -2.53 0.64 13.91
CA ASN A 292 -3.82 0.75 13.22
C ASN A 292 -4.27 2.22 13.07
N GLN A 293 -3.96 3.07 14.06
CA GLN A 293 -4.22 4.50 13.95
C GLN A 293 -3.36 5.12 12.85
N LEU A 294 -2.08 4.72 12.77
CA LEU A 294 -1.17 5.17 11.73
C LEU A 294 -1.65 4.73 10.34
N LEU A 295 -2.02 3.45 10.18
CA LEU A 295 -2.58 2.92 8.92
C LEU A 295 -3.82 3.71 8.48
N ASN A 296 -4.76 3.96 9.40
CA ASN A 296 -5.98 4.72 9.11
C ASN A 296 -5.70 6.20 8.79
N ALA A 297 -4.63 6.78 9.31
CA ALA A 297 -4.25 8.15 8.98
C ALA A 297 -3.64 8.26 7.58
N VAL A 298 -2.87 7.24 7.14
CA VAL A 298 -2.05 7.35 5.92
C VAL A 298 -2.68 6.77 4.65
N TYR A 299 -3.69 5.89 4.74
CA TYR A 299 -4.20 5.19 3.55
C TYR A 299 -4.83 6.12 2.50
N ARG A 300 -5.37 7.27 2.91
CA ARG A 300 -5.96 8.29 2.02
C ARG A 300 -4.94 9.29 1.48
N ILE A 301 -3.75 9.39 2.08
CA ILE A 301 -2.77 10.40 1.68
C ILE A 301 -2.27 10.08 0.27
N GLN A 302 -2.40 11.03 -0.62
CA GLN A 302 -1.91 10.96 -2.00
C GLN A 302 -0.89 12.06 -2.24
N THR A 303 0.03 11.81 -3.17
CA THR A 303 0.98 12.82 -3.62
C THR A 303 0.32 13.81 -4.58
N GLY A 304 0.68 15.07 -4.49
CA GLY A 304 0.19 16.12 -5.41
C GLY A 304 1.20 16.51 -6.48
N LEU A 305 0.86 17.55 -7.24
CA LEU A 305 1.71 18.11 -8.30
C LEU A 305 2.64 19.22 -7.80
N GLN A 306 2.33 19.78 -6.64
CA GLN A 306 3.08 20.89 -6.04
C GLN A 306 4.42 20.38 -5.48
N THR A 307 5.41 21.25 -5.49
CA THR A 307 6.68 21.04 -4.77
C THR A 307 6.45 21.11 -3.26
N ALA A 308 7.20 20.32 -2.52
CA ALA A 308 7.17 20.36 -1.06
C ALA A 308 8.08 21.50 -0.55
N ASP A 309 7.63 22.23 0.46
CA ASP A 309 8.39 23.25 1.17
C ASP A 309 9.11 22.61 2.38
N PHE A 310 10.41 22.42 2.26
CA PHE A 310 11.22 21.79 3.32
C PHE A 310 11.42 22.73 4.50
N VAL A 311 11.62 24.03 4.24
CA VAL A 311 11.89 25.02 5.31
C VAL A 311 10.64 25.22 6.15
N GLY A 312 9.50 25.47 5.52
CA GLY A 312 8.22 25.61 6.23
C GLY A 312 7.87 24.36 7.04
N ALA A 313 8.10 23.17 6.47
CA ALA A 313 7.89 21.90 7.19
C ALA A 313 8.81 21.75 8.41
N ALA A 314 10.07 22.17 8.30
CA ALA A 314 11.02 22.15 9.41
C ALA A 314 10.65 23.14 10.50
N GLU A 315 10.23 24.36 10.15
CA GLU A 315 9.76 25.39 11.10
C GLU A 315 8.55 24.94 11.88
N GLU A 316 7.53 24.42 11.20
CA GLU A 316 6.34 23.86 11.84
C GLU A 316 6.69 22.71 12.78
N LEU A 317 7.58 21.80 12.35
CA LEU A 317 8.01 20.69 13.19
C LEU A 317 8.76 21.18 14.45
N MET A 318 9.62 22.17 14.33
CA MET A 318 10.36 22.75 15.47
C MET A 318 9.43 23.41 16.49
N GLN A 319 8.29 23.95 16.07
CA GLN A 319 7.28 24.53 16.97
C GLN A 319 6.49 23.41 17.69
N GLN A 320 6.12 22.35 16.99
CA GLN A 320 5.29 21.25 17.48
C GLN A 320 6.10 20.28 18.35
N GLN A 321 7.31 19.92 17.91
CA GLN A 321 8.18 18.95 18.58
C GLN A 321 9.29 19.66 19.38
N ARG A 322 9.01 19.88 20.66
CA ARG A 322 9.96 20.59 21.56
C ARG A 322 11.03 19.69 22.15
N LYS A 323 10.74 18.39 22.30
CA LYS A 323 11.68 17.43 22.91
C LYS A 323 12.59 16.84 21.84
N ARG A 324 13.87 16.62 22.19
CA ARG A 324 14.86 15.99 21.29
C ARG A 324 14.31 14.67 20.77
N SER A 325 14.39 14.46 19.47
CA SER A 325 13.79 13.31 18.77
C SER A 325 14.69 12.90 17.61
N LEU A 326 14.50 11.66 17.14
CA LEU A 326 15.02 11.23 15.85
C LEU A 326 14.03 11.64 14.77
N ILE A 327 14.45 12.50 13.86
CA ILE A 327 13.65 12.86 12.69
C ILE A 327 14.10 12.02 11.50
N VAL A 328 13.18 11.28 10.91
CA VAL A 328 13.38 10.51 9.69
C VAL A 328 12.70 11.25 8.54
N LEU A 329 13.48 12.06 7.83
CA LEU A 329 13.00 12.79 6.64
C LEU A 329 13.09 11.86 5.42
N MET A 330 11.95 11.58 4.80
CA MET A 330 11.86 10.71 3.61
C MET A 330 11.45 11.53 2.39
N THR A 331 12.31 11.55 1.38
CA THR A 331 12.10 12.28 0.13
C THR A 331 12.87 11.62 -1.02
N ASN A 332 12.72 12.13 -2.23
CA ASN A 332 13.60 11.84 -3.37
C ASN A 332 14.49 13.06 -3.63
N LEU A 333 15.78 12.95 -3.29
CA LEU A 333 16.74 14.03 -3.46
C LEU A 333 16.91 14.42 -4.93
N ARG A 334 16.95 15.73 -5.18
CA ARG A 334 17.28 16.33 -6.47
C ARG A 334 18.40 17.36 -6.31
N GLU A 335 19.11 17.63 -7.39
CA GLU A 335 20.22 18.60 -7.42
C GLU A 335 19.76 20.03 -7.08
N GLU A 336 18.51 20.35 -7.39
CA GLU A 336 17.93 21.69 -7.28
C GLU A 336 17.35 21.99 -5.88
N ASP A 337 17.57 21.15 -4.88
CA ASP A 337 16.99 21.27 -3.54
C ASP A 337 17.74 22.30 -2.67
N SER A 338 17.68 23.57 -3.07
CA SER A 338 18.34 24.66 -2.35
C SER A 338 17.72 24.93 -0.97
N ASP A 339 16.48 24.57 -0.73
CA ASP A 339 15.73 24.75 0.52
C ASP A 339 15.90 23.58 1.51
N LEU A 340 16.40 22.42 1.06
CA LEU A 340 16.63 21.26 1.91
C LEU A 340 17.77 21.50 2.90
N GLU A 341 18.86 22.14 2.49
CA GLU A 341 20.01 22.41 3.36
C GLU A 341 19.65 23.33 4.54
N PRO A 342 18.98 24.49 4.35
CA PRO A 342 18.49 25.28 5.46
C PRO A 342 17.54 24.53 6.40
N ALA A 343 16.64 23.70 5.85
CA ALA A 343 15.73 22.87 6.63
C ALA A 343 16.49 21.87 7.53
N LEU A 344 17.48 21.15 6.98
CA LEU A 344 18.30 20.22 7.75
C LEU A 344 19.08 20.93 8.85
N ASN A 345 19.64 22.09 8.55
CA ASN A 345 20.36 22.92 9.53
C ASN A 345 19.46 23.39 10.67
N LEU A 346 18.22 23.74 10.38
CA LEU A 346 17.22 24.11 11.39
C LEU A 346 16.88 22.93 12.31
N LEU A 347 16.59 21.77 11.72
CA LEU A 347 16.23 20.55 12.47
C LEU A 347 17.38 20.04 13.36
N ARG A 348 18.64 20.11 12.87
CA ARG A 348 19.84 19.69 13.62
C ARG A 348 20.08 20.46 14.90
N ARG A 349 19.59 21.68 15.02
CA ARG A 349 19.77 22.48 16.25
C ARG A 349 19.22 21.80 17.50
N ARG A 350 18.23 20.91 17.35
CA ARG A 350 17.57 20.25 18.50
C ARG A 350 17.43 18.75 18.33
N HIS A 351 17.37 18.24 17.12
CA HIS A 351 17.01 16.86 16.81
C HIS A 351 18.16 16.12 16.14
N VAL A 352 18.12 14.80 16.16
CA VAL A 352 18.95 13.94 15.32
C VAL A 352 18.23 13.73 14.00
N VAL A 353 18.88 14.02 12.87
CA VAL A 353 18.24 13.95 11.55
C VAL A 353 18.82 12.80 10.73
N LEU A 354 17.95 11.88 10.33
CA LEU A 354 18.21 10.85 9.34
C LEU A 354 17.50 11.25 8.04
N LEU A 355 18.27 11.51 7.00
CA LEU A 355 17.74 11.77 5.66
C LEU A 355 17.72 10.47 4.86
N ALA A 356 16.52 9.98 4.57
CA ALA A 356 16.29 8.80 3.76
C ALA A 356 15.82 9.20 2.35
N SER A 357 16.70 9.02 1.38
CA SER A 357 16.46 9.36 -0.02
C SER A 357 16.15 8.12 -0.84
N LEU A 358 15.11 8.22 -1.64
CA LEU A 358 14.73 7.20 -2.61
C LEU A 358 15.32 7.51 -3.97
N ARG A 359 15.78 6.48 -4.65
CA ARG A 359 16.34 6.52 -6.00
C ARG A 359 15.63 5.51 -6.88
N GLU A 360 15.43 5.85 -8.15
CA GLU A 360 14.78 4.98 -9.13
C GLU A 360 15.65 3.73 -9.42
N SER A 361 15.06 2.53 -9.32
CA SER A 361 15.76 1.28 -9.65
C SER A 361 16.09 1.16 -11.14
N ALA A 362 15.34 1.85 -12.00
CA ALA A 362 15.59 1.92 -13.44
C ALA A 362 17.00 2.44 -13.78
N VAL A 363 17.56 3.31 -12.91
CA VAL A 363 18.93 3.84 -13.09
C VAL A 363 19.97 2.73 -12.92
N ASP A 364 19.83 1.90 -11.89
CA ASP A 364 20.72 0.77 -11.64
C ASP A 364 20.57 -0.30 -12.73
N GLN A 365 19.34 -0.55 -13.19
CA GLN A 365 19.06 -1.47 -14.29
C GLN A 365 19.70 -1.00 -15.61
N ALA A 366 19.62 0.29 -15.92
CA ALA A 366 20.26 0.85 -17.12
C ALA A 366 21.77 0.62 -17.09
N LEU A 367 22.43 0.81 -15.93
CA LEU A 367 23.88 0.58 -15.79
C LEU A 367 24.28 -0.90 -15.84
N ALA A 368 23.40 -1.80 -15.41
CA ALA A 368 23.66 -3.24 -15.45
C ALA A 368 23.42 -3.86 -16.82
N THR A 369 22.73 -3.15 -17.74
CA THR A 369 22.37 -3.67 -19.06
C THR A 369 23.56 -3.56 -20.02
N PRO A 370 23.97 -4.65 -20.69
CA PRO A 370 25.02 -4.59 -21.70
C PRO A 370 24.65 -3.68 -22.89
N VAL A 371 25.54 -2.78 -23.26
CA VAL A 371 25.31 -1.82 -24.38
C VAL A 371 25.40 -2.54 -25.69
N ARG A 372 24.31 -2.65 -26.46
CA ARG A 372 24.23 -3.27 -27.79
C ARG A 372 23.66 -2.33 -28.86
N SER A 373 23.14 -1.17 -28.48
CA SER A 373 22.55 -0.17 -29.37
C SER A 373 22.91 1.25 -28.93
N PHE A 374 22.76 2.21 -29.82
CA PHE A 374 22.98 3.63 -29.54
C PHE A 374 22.04 4.13 -28.41
N ASP A 375 20.77 3.75 -28.43
CA ASP A 375 19.81 4.14 -27.41
C ASP A 375 20.18 3.61 -26.02
N GLN A 376 20.73 2.39 -25.96
CA GLN A 376 21.24 1.82 -24.71
C GLN A 376 22.49 2.58 -24.23
N ALA A 377 23.41 2.95 -25.15
CA ALA A 377 24.55 3.77 -24.79
C ALA A 377 24.13 5.14 -24.22
N LEU A 378 23.16 5.78 -24.85
CA LEU A 378 22.59 7.05 -24.36
C LEU A 378 21.95 6.90 -22.99
N SER A 379 21.19 5.82 -22.77
CA SER A 379 20.57 5.51 -21.48
C SER A 379 21.60 5.29 -20.37
N VAL A 380 22.69 4.56 -20.65
CA VAL A 380 23.80 4.34 -19.72
C VAL A 380 24.53 5.66 -19.41
N ALA A 381 24.79 6.49 -20.42
CA ALA A 381 25.42 7.79 -20.23
C ALA A 381 24.56 8.73 -19.37
N GLY A 382 23.25 8.77 -19.64
CA GLY A 382 22.27 9.53 -18.84
C GLY A 382 22.21 9.05 -17.39
N ALA A 383 22.13 7.73 -17.15
CA ALA A 383 22.13 7.14 -15.83
C ALA A 383 23.42 7.44 -15.05
N SER A 384 24.58 7.34 -15.73
CA SER A 384 25.89 7.65 -15.12
C SER A 384 25.98 9.13 -14.72
N ARG A 385 25.54 10.04 -15.60
CA ARG A 385 25.50 11.48 -15.31
C ARG A 385 24.57 11.79 -14.13
N TYR A 386 23.37 11.22 -14.13
CA TYR A 386 22.40 11.37 -13.05
C TYR A 386 22.99 10.93 -11.69
N LEU A 387 23.66 9.77 -11.64
CA LEU A 387 24.28 9.29 -10.41
C LEU A 387 25.46 10.17 -9.97
N ALA A 388 26.24 10.71 -10.90
CA ALA A 388 27.33 11.63 -10.56
C ALA A 388 26.80 12.92 -9.93
N GLN A 389 25.79 13.54 -10.53
CA GLN A 389 25.11 14.73 -10.01
C GLN A 389 24.49 14.44 -8.63
N ARG A 390 23.79 13.31 -8.49
CA ARG A 390 23.20 12.90 -7.22
C ARG A 390 24.23 12.71 -6.10
N LYS A 391 25.39 12.11 -6.41
CA LYS A 391 26.51 11.98 -5.45
C LYS A 391 27.05 13.35 -5.03
N GLN A 392 27.15 14.29 -5.95
CA GLN A 392 27.59 15.65 -5.64
C GLN A 392 26.60 16.36 -4.70
N ALA A 393 25.31 16.29 -4.97
CA ALA A 393 24.27 16.81 -4.09
C ALA A 393 24.34 16.15 -2.68
N GLN A 394 24.50 14.83 -2.63
CA GLN A 394 24.61 14.09 -1.36
C GLN A 394 25.82 14.52 -0.54
N ALA A 395 26.97 14.83 -1.16
CA ALA A 395 28.16 15.30 -0.45
C ALA A 395 27.92 16.64 0.27
N GLY A 396 27.06 17.51 -0.29
CA GLY A 396 26.58 18.72 0.37
C GLY A 396 25.71 18.42 1.58
N PHE A 397 24.71 17.56 1.40
CA PHE A 397 23.74 17.25 2.46
C PHE A 397 24.31 16.36 3.58
N SER A 398 25.29 15.51 3.30
CA SER A 398 25.92 14.63 4.32
C SER A 398 26.61 15.41 5.44
N LYS A 399 26.99 16.67 5.22
CA LYS A 399 27.51 17.55 6.25
C LYS A 399 26.42 18.07 7.18
N ASN A 400 25.18 18.12 6.71
CA ASN A 400 24.04 18.75 7.37
C ASN A 400 23.03 17.73 7.94
N ALA A 401 23.04 16.48 7.49
CA ALA A 401 22.31 15.37 8.12
C ALA A 401 23.28 14.55 8.99
N HIS A 402 22.80 14.04 10.14
CA HIS A 402 23.61 13.14 10.95
C HIS A 402 23.84 11.80 10.24
N VAL A 403 22.82 11.34 9.49
CA VAL A 403 22.86 10.13 8.69
C VAL A 403 22.14 10.39 7.38
N LEU A 404 22.81 10.07 6.26
CA LEU A 404 22.21 10.07 4.92
C LEU A 404 22.13 8.63 4.42
N ILE A 405 20.93 8.18 4.06
CA ILE A 405 20.67 6.90 3.43
C ILE A 405 20.11 7.16 2.03
N ASP A 406 20.85 6.75 1.01
CA ASP A 406 20.36 6.73 -0.37
C ASP A 406 20.22 5.30 -0.85
N CYS A 407 19.01 4.93 -1.27
CA CYS A 407 18.72 3.56 -1.65
C CYS A 407 17.57 3.45 -2.64
N VAL A 408 17.55 2.32 -3.35
CA VAL A 408 16.38 1.93 -4.14
C VAL A 408 15.22 1.52 -3.22
N PRO A 409 13.97 1.64 -3.68
CA PRO A 409 12.78 1.43 -2.85
C PRO A 409 12.77 0.13 -2.06
N ASN A 410 13.20 -0.98 -2.66
CA ASN A 410 13.23 -2.29 -1.99
C ASN A 410 14.20 -2.39 -0.81
N GLN A 411 15.19 -1.50 -0.74
CA GLN A 411 16.18 -1.46 0.35
C GLN A 411 15.78 -0.50 1.47
N LEU A 412 14.84 0.42 1.21
CA LEU A 412 14.44 1.44 2.15
C LEU A 412 13.87 0.88 3.47
N PRO A 413 13.11 -0.22 3.50
CA PRO A 413 12.64 -0.80 4.75
C PRO A 413 13.77 -1.34 5.63
N ILE A 414 14.88 -1.78 5.04
CA ILE A 414 15.96 -2.52 5.72
C ILE A 414 17.04 -1.59 6.26
N LYS A 415 17.54 -0.68 5.40
CA LYS A 415 18.68 0.18 5.72
C LYS A 415 18.45 1.09 6.95
N PRO A 416 17.32 1.80 7.07
CA PRO A 416 17.05 2.61 8.25
C PRO A 416 16.92 1.80 9.54
N VAL A 417 16.30 0.59 9.49
CA VAL A 417 16.19 -0.32 10.66
C VAL A 417 17.58 -0.66 11.19
N SER A 418 18.53 -0.96 10.30
CA SER A 418 19.91 -1.26 10.71
C SER A 418 20.58 -0.07 11.39
N TYR A 419 20.31 1.15 10.93
CA TYR A 419 20.87 2.37 11.53
C TYR A 419 20.18 2.76 12.84
N THR A 420 18.86 2.69 12.92
CA THR A 420 18.12 3.07 14.13
C THR A 420 18.41 2.13 15.31
N HIS A 421 18.69 0.86 15.05
CA HIS A 421 18.90 -0.14 16.08
C HIS A 421 20.36 -0.44 16.40
N LEU A 422 21.30 -0.16 15.49
CA LEU A 422 22.72 -0.49 15.68
C LEU A 422 23.56 0.73 16.07
N THR A 423 23.21 1.93 15.65
CA THR A 423 24.07 3.12 15.80
C THR A 423 23.46 4.26 16.62
N LEU A 424 22.12 4.36 16.70
CA LEU A 424 21.46 5.46 17.39
C LEU A 424 21.61 5.47 18.91
N PRO A 425 21.65 4.35 19.63
CA PRO A 425 21.93 4.39 21.07
C PRO A 425 23.23 5.13 21.40
N THR A 426 24.19 5.10 20.48
CA THR A 426 25.51 5.75 20.67
C THR A 426 25.52 7.24 20.28
N ILE A 427 24.69 7.65 19.33
CA ILE A 427 24.64 9.04 18.81
C ILE A 427 23.74 9.95 19.67
N LEU A 428 22.72 9.40 20.32
CA LEU A 428 21.85 10.16 21.24
C LEU A 428 22.49 10.43 22.59
N LEU A 429 23.60 9.76 22.90
CA LEU A 429 24.34 9.85 24.16
C LEU A 429 25.46 10.90 24.15
N VAL A 430 25.71 11.61 23.03
CA VAL A 430 26.74 12.66 22.91
C VAL A 430 26.12 14.04 22.95
#